data_84e85a771129a5bb10915d52d0f422e9
#
_entry.id   84e85a771129a5bb10915d52d0f422e9
#
_cell.length_a   1.000
_cell.length_b   1.000
_cell.length_c   1.000
_cell.angle_alpha   90.00
_cell.angle_beta   90.00
_cell.angle_gamma   90.00
#
_symmetry.space_group_name_H-M   'P 1'
#
loop_
_entity.id
_entity.type
_entity.pdbx_description
1 polymer ?
#
loop_
_entity_poly.entity_id
_entity_poly.type
_entity_poly.pdbx_seq_one_letter_code
_entity_poly.pdbx_strand_id
1 'polypeptide(L)'
;MQEKFSSRLLNRIPRLLTGVVAFGLGVSATATSAAPADVPADPPRDLNKAPNDGKIRKATSKKPWYQTGIASWYGSEFQGKPTANGESFDMHGLTCAHRTLPLGSWARITNLKTKKSIFVRVNDRGPLLEDRIVDLSYAAARKLGIAGLGKVRIDPVNGSNPDQVRALVAQTASVQPLLLASR
;
A
#
# COMPACT_ATOMS: atom_id res chain seq x y z
N MET A 1 31.13 6.72 25.95
CA MET A 1 30.36 7.98 25.92
C MET A 1 28.95 7.64 25.51
N GLN A 2 28.08 7.45 26.51
CA GLN A 2 26.68 7.04 26.31
C GLN A 2 25.81 8.28 26.42
N GLU A 3 25.24 8.74 25.32
CA GLU A 3 24.25 9.80 25.37
C GLU A 3 22.88 9.21 25.69
N LYS A 4 22.37 9.62 26.86
CA LYS A 4 21.02 9.35 27.37
C LYS A 4 20.00 10.09 26.51
N PHE A 5 19.23 9.39 25.68
CA PHE A 5 18.02 9.94 25.09
C PHE A 5 16.89 9.88 26.11
N SER A 6 16.49 11.09 26.54
CA SER A 6 15.47 11.37 27.53
C SER A 6 14.09 10.91 27.08
N SER A 7 13.51 10.05 27.88
CA SER A 7 12.11 9.63 27.83
C SER A 7 11.19 10.74 28.35
N ARG A 8 10.65 11.59 27.50
CA ARG A 8 9.51 12.47 27.84
C ARG A 8 8.70 12.75 26.59
N LEU A 9 7.60 12.04 26.43
CA LEU A 9 6.34 12.49 25.82
C LEU A 9 5.34 11.32 25.83
N LEU A 10 4.97 10.92 27.05
CA LEU A 10 3.71 10.20 27.28
C LEU A 10 2.75 11.16 27.94
N ASN A 11 1.56 11.22 27.43
CA ASN A 11 0.32 11.73 28.02
C ASN A 11 -0.26 12.97 27.36
N ARG A 12 -1.28 12.69 26.50
CA ARG A 12 -2.57 13.41 26.52
C ARG A 12 -3.53 12.79 25.50
N ILE A 13 -4.29 11.82 25.96
CA ILE A 13 -5.53 11.41 25.31
C ILE A 13 -6.67 12.01 26.15
N PRO A 14 -7.51 12.91 25.64
CA PRO A 14 -8.74 13.26 26.32
C PRO A 14 -9.82 12.20 26.08
N ARG A 15 -10.30 11.62 27.16
CA ARG A 15 -11.58 10.90 27.22
C ARG A 15 -12.71 11.90 27.00
N LEU A 16 -13.59 11.66 26.06
CA LEU A 16 -14.94 12.26 25.94
C LEU A 16 -15.89 11.13 25.66
N LEU A 17 -16.57 10.74 26.66
CA LEU A 17 -17.97 10.94 27.07
C LEU A 17 -19.02 10.34 26.12
N THR A 18 -19.57 9.25 26.67
CA THR A 18 -20.86 8.61 26.43
C THR A 18 -22.00 9.62 26.23
N GLY A 19 -22.76 9.46 25.17
CA GLY A 19 -24.04 10.10 24.96
C GLY A 19 -25.00 9.13 24.30
N VAL A 20 -25.75 8.38 25.13
CA VAL A 20 -26.95 7.64 24.74
C VAL A 20 -28.09 8.63 24.69
N VAL A 21 -28.77 8.76 23.55
CA VAL A 21 -30.15 9.28 23.47
C VAL A 21 -30.93 8.37 22.55
N ALA A 22 -31.82 7.63 23.17
CA ALA A 22 -32.95 6.94 22.54
C ALA A 22 -34.19 7.86 22.58
N PHE A 23 -34.92 7.96 21.49
CA PHE A 23 -36.36 8.34 21.34
C PHE A 23 -36.61 8.24 19.83
N GLY A 24 -37.61 7.54 19.29
CA GLY A 24 -38.91 7.22 19.74
C GLY A 24 -39.88 7.45 18.60
N LEU A 25 -40.55 6.39 18.15
CA LEU A 25 -41.91 6.34 17.58
C LEU A 25 -42.27 7.12 16.30
N GLY A 26 -42.44 6.38 15.20
CA GLY A 26 -43.72 6.20 14.56
C GLY A 26 -44.21 7.35 13.67
N VAL A 27 -44.40 7.08 12.38
CA VAL A 27 -45.54 7.56 11.61
C VAL A 27 -45.69 6.73 10.33
N SER A 28 -46.90 6.26 10.11
CA SER A 28 -47.43 5.51 8.97
C SER A 28 -47.22 6.23 7.63
N ALA A 29 -46.71 5.52 6.63
CA ALA A 29 -46.66 5.97 5.25
C ALA A 29 -47.91 5.47 4.52
N THR A 30 -48.74 6.38 4.07
CA THR A 30 -49.81 6.17 3.08
C THR A 30 -49.18 6.01 1.70
N ALA A 31 -49.44 4.87 1.07
CA ALA A 31 -49.06 4.62 -0.31
C ALA A 31 -49.92 5.45 -1.25
N THR A 32 -49.38 6.41 -1.95
CA THR A 32 -49.97 7.04 -3.10
C THR A 32 -49.41 6.41 -4.37
N SER A 33 -50.29 5.65 -5.05
CA SER A 33 -50.07 5.12 -6.40
C SER A 33 -50.03 6.27 -7.39
N ALA A 34 -48.86 6.58 -7.96
CA ALA A 34 -48.75 7.44 -9.14
C ALA A 34 -48.49 6.56 -10.37
N ALA A 35 -49.31 6.72 -11.39
CA ALA A 35 -49.25 6.06 -12.68
C ALA A 35 -47.93 6.40 -13.40
N PRO A 36 -47.37 5.48 -14.23
CA PRO A 36 -46.15 5.75 -14.96
C PRO A 36 -46.37 6.79 -16.08
N ALA A 37 -45.57 7.84 -16.02
CA ALA A 37 -45.50 8.81 -17.11
C ALA A 37 -44.84 8.17 -18.35
N ASP A 38 -45.45 8.44 -19.47
CA ASP A 38 -45.07 8.08 -20.83
C ASP A 38 -43.60 8.44 -21.11
N VAL A 39 -42.75 7.42 -21.28
CA VAL A 39 -41.36 7.61 -21.74
C VAL A 39 -41.39 7.56 -23.25
N PRO A 40 -40.93 8.61 -23.95
CA PRO A 40 -40.80 8.55 -25.41
C PRO A 40 -39.80 7.47 -25.81
N ALA A 41 -40.25 6.54 -26.66
CA ALA A 41 -39.41 5.51 -27.21
C ALA A 41 -38.28 6.14 -28.09
N ASP A 42 -37.05 5.91 -27.73
CA ASP A 42 -35.89 6.22 -28.58
C ASP A 42 -35.98 5.44 -29.91
N PRO A 43 -35.65 6.08 -31.03
CA PRO A 43 -35.61 5.40 -32.33
C PRO A 43 -34.56 4.27 -32.35
N PRO A 44 -34.83 3.18 -33.11
CA PRO A 44 -33.90 2.03 -33.13
C PRO A 44 -32.51 2.45 -33.58
N ARG A 45 -31.52 2.21 -32.71
CA ARG A 45 -30.09 2.39 -33.02
C ARG A 45 -29.69 1.32 -34.02
N ASP A 46 -29.25 1.80 -35.19
CA ASP A 46 -28.65 0.97 -36.22
C ASP A 46 -27.33 0.37 -35.70
N LEU A 47 -27.38 -0.93 -35.34
CA LEU A 47 -26.23 -1.66 -34.78
C LEU A 47 -25.15 -1.99 -35.84
N ASN A 48 -25.32 -1.56 -37.08
CA ASN A 48 -24.37 -1.86 -38.16
C ASN A 48 -23.43 -0.70 -38.56
N LYS A 49 -23.41 0.40 -37.79
CA LYS A 49 -22.46 1.47 -38.04
C LYS A 49 -21.33 1.39 -37.01
N ALA A 50 -20.42 0.45 -37.19
CA ALA A 50 -19.14 0.47 -36.54
C ALA A 50 -18.33 1.69 -37.04
N PRO A 51 -17.91 2.61 -36.16
CA PRO A 51 -16.92 3.62 -36.56
C PRO A 51 -15.58 2.91 -36.74
N ASN A 52 -15.22 2.64 -37.97
CA ASN A 52 -13.90 2.11 -38.34
C ASN A 52 -12.90 3.28 -38.33
N ASP A 53 -12.65 3.86 -37.18
CA ASP A 53 -11.52 4.74 -36.96
C ASP A 53 -10.32 3.91 -36.56
N GLY A 54 -9.62 3.39 -37.56
CA GLY A 54 -8.31 2.74 -37.44
C GLY A 54 -7.21 3.65 -36.91
N LYS A 55 -7.54 4.49 -35.92
CA LYS A 55 -6.57 5.21 -35.13
C LYS A 55 -6.16 4.33 -33.96
N ILE A 56 -5.19 3.44 -34.19
CA ILE A 56 -4.42 2.81 -33.13
C ILE A 56 -3.95 3.97 -32.24
N ARG A 57 -4.65 4.19 -31.13
CA ARG A 57 -4.18 5.10 -30.10
C ARG A 57 -2.86 4.50 -29.62
N LYS A 58 -1.74 5.09 -30.11
CA LYS A 58 -0.42 4.86 -29.52
C LYS A 58 -0.62 4.99 -28.01
N ALA A 59 -0.51 3.86 -27.30
CA ALA A 59 -0.52 3.88 -25.85
C ALA A 59 0.58 4.85 -25.43
N THR A 60 0.19 6.02 -24.96
CA THR A 60 1.14 6.97 -24.38
C THR A 60 1.74 6.24 -23.20
N SER A 61 2.96 5.76 -23.33
CA SER A 61 3.70 5.12 -22.26
C SER A 61 3.90 6.20 -21.19
N LYS A 62 2.96 6.22 -20.22
CA LYS A 62 3.14 7.06 -19.03
C LYS A 62 4.49 6.69 -18.45
N LYS A 63 5.43 7.67 -18.41
CA LYS A 63 6.75 7.50 -17.82
C LYS A 63 6.58 6.76 -16.48
N PRO A 64 7.26 5.62 -16.29
CA PRO A 64 7.03 4.84 -15.08
C PRO A 64 7.36 5.70 -13.87
N TRP A 65 6.39 5.81 -12.94
CA TRP A 65 6.60 6.56 -11.72
C TRP A 65 7.62 5.81 -10.84
N TYR A 66 8.61 6.50 -10.37
CA TYR A 66 9.57 6.01 -9.37
C TYR A 66 9.96 7.14 -8.43
N GLN A 67 10.41 6.78 -7.24
CA GLN A 67 10.94 7.71 -6.24
C GLN A 67 12.37 7.32 -5.87
N THR A 68 13.25 8.31 -5.68
CA THR A 68 14.62 8.10 -5.22
C THR A 68 14.86 8.93 -3.97
N GLY A 69 15.49 8.32 -2.95
CA GLY A 69 15.79 8.99 -1.68
C GLY A 69 16.47 8.06 -0.70
N ILE A 70 16.45 8.42 0.56
CA ILE A 70 17.07 7.68 1.65
C ILE A 70 16.08 6.68 2.24
N ALA A 71 16.53 5.43 2.43
CA ALA A 71 15.88 4.40 3.20
C ALA A 71 16.54 4.24 4.56
N SER A 72 15.74 3.96 5.59
CA SER A 72 16.18 3.41 6.86
C SER A 72 15.49 2.08 7.12
N TRP A 73 15.60 1.54 8.32
CA TRP A 73 14.92 0.32 8.72
C TRP A 73 14.53 0.36 10.20
N TYR A 74 13.48 -0.39 10.55
CA TYR A 74 12.97 -0.50 11.93
C TYR A 74 13.87 -1.38 12.79
N GLY A 75 14.15 -0.94 14.01
CA GLY A 75 14.82 -1.72 15.02
C GLY A 75 13.94 -2.83 15.64
N SER A 76 14.56 -3.69 16.46
CA SER A 76 13.88 -4.79 17.15
C SER A 76 12.81 -4.33 18.14
N GLU A 77 12.86 -3.08 18.58
CA GLU A 77 11.88 -2.45 19.48
C GLU A 77 10.48 -2.31 18.88
N PHE A 78 10.35 -2.49 17.56
CA PHE A 78 9.06 -2.46 16.85
C PHE A 78 8.46 -3.86 16.65
N GLN A 79 9.21 -4.94 16.93
CA GLN A 79 8.72 -6.31 16.74
C GLN A 79 7.38 -6.55 17.46
N GLY A 80 6.39 -7.06 16.74
CA GLY A 80 5.06 -7.37 17.27
C GLY A 80 4.13 -6.16 17.44
N LYS A 81 4.60 -4.92 17.24
CA LYS A 81 3.73 -3.74 17.32
C LYS A 81 2.79 -3.67 16.10
N PRO A 82 1.58 -3.10 16.27
CA PRO A 82 0.64 -2.95 15.17
C PRO A 82 1.17 -1.98 14.12
N THR A 83 0.99 -2.32 12.85
CA THR A 83 1.27 -1.48 11.68
C THR A 83 0.00 -0.79 11.20
N ALA A 84 0.14 0.18 10.29
CA ALA A 84 -0.99 0.97 9.80
C ALA A 84 -2.07 0.15 9.05
N ASN A 85 -1.74 -1.05 8.56
CA ASN A 85 -2.73 -1.95 7.94
C ASN A 85 -3.37 -2.94 8.95
N GLY A 86 -3.03 -2.84 10.24
CA GLY A 86 -3.56 -3.69 11.32
C GLY A 86 -2.81 -5.00 11.57
N GLU A 87 -1.76 -5.30 10.81
CA GLU A 87 -0.90 -6.47 11.06
C GLU A 87 0.09 -6.19 12.19
N SER A 88 0.58 -7.24 12.85
CA SER A 88 1.76 -7.14 13.70
C SER A 88 3.02 -6.99 12.86
N PHE A 89 3.89 -6.04 13.21
CA PHE A 89 5.18 -5.89 12.54
C PHE A 89 6.06 -7.12 12.76
N ASP A 90 6.52 -7.71 11.66
CA ASP A 90 7.51 -8.77 11.67
C ASP A 90 8.82 -8.27 11.02
N MET A 91 9.87 -8.14 11.84
CA MET A 91 11.19 -7.70 11.38
C MET A 91 11.83 -8.66 10.38
N HIS A 92 11.38 -9.93 10.32
CA HIS A 92 11.87 -10.95 9.39
C HIS A 92 11.07 -11.02 8.10
N GLY A 93 9.89 -10.39 8.03
CA GLY A 93 9.08 -10.25 6.83
C GLY A 93 9.71 -9.27 5.81
N LEU A 94 9.34 -9.38 4.53
CA LEU A 94 9.74 -8.41 3.50
C LEU A 94 8.69 -7.31 3.38
N THR A 95 8.72 -6.36 4.31
CA THR A 95 7.75 -5.27 4.42
C THR A 95 8.43 -3.90 4.52
N CYS A 96 7.65 -2.86 4.32
CA CYS A 96 8.11 -1.49 4.50
C CYS A 96 6.97 -0.54 4.90
N ALA A 97 7.36 0.62 5.47
CA ALA A 97 6.50 1.80 5.58
C ALA A 97 6.75 2.76 4.44
N HIS A 98 5.68 3.31 3.89
CA HIS A 98 5.72 4.37 2.89
C HIS A 98 4.59 5.37 3.11
N ARG A 99 4.84 6.68 2.82
CA ARG A 99 3.87 7.74 3.13
C ARG A 99 2.59 7.63 2.30
N THR A 100 2.70 7.35 1.02
CA THR A 100 1.59 7.50 0.05
C THR A 100 1.25 6.25 -0.75
N LEU A 101 2.16 5.27 -0.89
CA LEU A 101 1.84 4.03 -1.60
C LEU A 101 0.67 3.31 -0.90
N PRO A 102 -0.25 2.68 -1.65
CA PRO A 102 -1.38 1.97 -1.05
C PRO A 102 -0.91 0.88 -0.08
N LEU A 103 -1.56 0.76 1.08
CA LEU A 103 -1.33 -0.36 2.00
C LEU A 103 -1.71 -1.67 1.30
N GLY A 104 -0.90 -2.71 1.51
CA GLY A 104 -1.03 -4.00 0.83
C GLY A 104 -0.37 -4.06 -0.56
N SER A 105 -0.02 -2.91 -1.16
CA SER A 105 0.67 -2.90 -2.45
C SER A 105 2.12 -3.38 -2.35
N TRP A 106 2.69 -3.76 -3.49
CA TRP A 106 4.08 -4.17 -3.60
C TRP A 106 4.92 -3.09 -4.27
N ALA A 107 6.16 -2.96 -3.83
CA ALA A 107 7.15 -2.09 -4.44
C ALA A 107 8.47 -2.84 -4.61
N ARG A 108 9.16 -2.58 -5.72
CA ARG A 108 10.55 -2.99 -5.91
C ARG A 108 11.45 -1.91 -5.34
N ILE A 109 12.27 -2.28 -4.37
CA ILE A 109 13.30 -1.41 -3.80
C ILE A 109 14.66 -1.81 -4.36
N THR A 110 15.37 -0.85 -4.91
CA THR A 110 16.72 -1.04 -5.45
C THR A 110 17.71 -0.18 -4.66
N ASN A 111 18.69 -0.79 -4.04
CA ASN A 111 19.82 -0.07 -3.43
C ASN A 111 20.72 0.47 -4.55
N LEU A 112 20.86 1.78 -4.64
CA LEU A 112 21.62 2.43 -5.72
C LEU A 112 23.12 2.22 -5.63
N LYS A 113 23.67 1.87 -4.45
CA LYS A 113 25.08 1.55 -4.24
C LYS A 113 25.39 0.10 -4.66
N THR A 114 24.64 -0.86 -4.11
CA THR A 114 24.92 -2.30 -4.32
C THR A 114 24.25 -2.87 -5.57
N LYS A 115 23.29 -2.15 -6.19
CA LYS A 115 22.43 -2.56 -7.30
C LYS A 115 21.52 -3.75 -6.97
N LYS A 116 21.50 -4.22 -5.72
CA LYS A 116 20.57 -5.26 -5.27
C LYS A 116 19.13 -4.72 -5.26
N SER A 117 18.20 -5.56 -5.68
CA SER A 117 16.77 -5.24 -5.69
C SER A 117 15.98 -6.35 -5.02
N ILE A 118 14.93 -5.97 -4.30
CA ILE A 118 13.94 -6.89 -3.73
C ILE A 118 12.54 -6.30 -3.87
N PHE A 119 11.52 -7.15 -3.77
CA PHE A 119 10.14 -6.71 -3.61
C PHE A 119 9.77 -6.73 -2.13
N VAL A 120 9.09 -5.67 -1.69
CA VAL A 120 8.56 -5.53 -0.33
C VAL A 120 7.09 -5.15 -0.39
N ARG A 121 6.32 -5.58 0.60
CA ARG A 121 4.92 -5.19 0.75
C ARG A 121 4.82 -3.96 1.64
N VAL A 122 4.04 -2.98 1.22
CA VAL A 122 3.73 -1.79 2.01
C VAL A 122 2.66 -2.16 3.04
N ASN A 123 2.99 -2.21 4.32
CA ASN A 123 2.05 -2.52 5.39
C ASN A 123 1.96 -1.44 6.46
N ASP A 124 2.81 -0.40 6.36
CA ASP A 124 2.85 0.65 7.36
C ASP A 124 2.95 2.06 6.75
N ARG A 125 2.74 3.08 7.58
CA ARG A 125 2.86 4.50 7.26
C ARG A 125 4.12 5.10 7.86
N GLY A 126 4.80 5.90 7.07
CA GLY A 126 6.08 6.53 7.40
C GLY A 126 6.97 6.64 6.17
N PRO A 127 8.19 7.10 6.31
CA PRO A 127 8.87 7.61 7.51
C PRO A 127 8.24 8.88 8.10
N LEU A 128 8.40 9.07 9.41
CA LEU A 128 8.03 10.33 10.08
C LEU A 128 9.07 11.43 9.78
N LEU A 129 10.33 11.05 9.62
CA LEU A 129 11.43 11.97 9.30
C LEU A 129 11.40 12.30 7.80
N GLU A 130 11.44 13.59 7.46
CA GLU A 130 11.24 14.09 6.09
C GLU A 130 12.39 13.76 5.13
N ASP A 131 13.59 13.59 5.64
CA ASP A 131 14.80 13.26 4.89
C ASP A 131 14.81 11.81 4.34
N ARG A 132 13.85 10.97 4.76
CA ARG A 132 13.70 9.58 4.35
C ARG A 132 12.43 9.35 3.53
N ILE A 133 12.45 8.38 2.63
CA ILE A 133 11.32 8.05 1.76
C ILE A 133 10.68 6.68 2.09
N VAL A 134 11.40 5.80 2.77
CA VAL A 134 10.95 4.46 3.13
C VAL A 134 11.65 3.96 4.38
N ASP A 135 10.92 3.29 5.27
CA ASP A 135 11.47 2.52 6.37
C ASP A 135 11.25 1.02 6.06
N LEU A 136 12.34 0.27 6.02
CA LEU A 136 12.35 -1.15 5.67
C LEU A 136 12.22 -2.02 6.93
N SER A 137 11.74 -3.26 6.79
CA SER A 137 12.00 -4.29 7.80
C SER A 137 13.49 -4.61 7.86
N TYR A 138 13.95 -5.19 8.98
CA TYR A 138 15.33 -5.63 9.12
C TYR A 138 15.75 -6.61 8.02
N ALA A 139 14.92 -7.62 7.73
CA ALA A 139 15.21 -8.59 6.68
C ALA A 139 15.32 -7.96 5.30
N ALA A 140 14.46 -6.99 4.98
CA ALA A 140 14.51 -6.25 3.72
C ALA A 140 15.81 -5.43 3.59
N ALA A 141 16.18 -4.70 4.64
CA ALA A 141 17.42 -3.93 4.68
C ALA A 141 18.66 -4.81 4.51
N ARG A 142 18.72 -5.95 5.20
CA ARG A 142 19.81 -6.94 5.10
C ARG A 142 19.95 -7.49 3.69
N LYS A 143 18.86 -7.89 3.04
CA LYS A 143 18.87 -8.39 1.65
C LYS A 143 19.38 -7.35 0.66
N LEU A 144 19.08 -6.07 0.88
CA LEU A 144 19.58 -4.95 0.07
C LEU A 144 21.02 -4.55 0.40
N GLY A 145 21.59 -5.05 1.51
CA GLY A 145 22.91 -4.64 1.99
C GLY A 145 22.93 -3.24 2.60
N ILE A 146 21.85 -2.86 3.29
CA ILE A 146 21.70 -1.60 4.02
C ILE A 146 21.90 -1.89 5.51
N ALA A 147 22.99 -1.37 6.09
CA ALA A 147 23.31 -1.53 7.51
C ALA A 147 22.75 -0.40 8.39
N GLY A 148 22.58 0.79 7.84
CA GLY A 148 21.99 1.97 8.48
C GLY A 148 21.10 2.72 7.49
N LEU A 149 21.55 3.87 6.99
CA LEU A 149 20.89 4.59 5.91
C LEU A 149 21.41 4.15 4.54
N GLY A 150 20.53 4.12 3.54
CA GLY A 150 20.89 3.75 2.18
C GLY A 150 20.14 4.54 1.12
N LYS A 151 20.82 4.97 0.06
CA LYS A 151 20.16 5.60 -1.09
C LYS A 151 19.50 4.53 -1.95
N VAL A 152 18.18 4.64 -2.11
CA VAL A 152 17.37 3.66 -2.83
C VAL A 152 16.51 4.30 -3.92
N ARG A 153 16.08 3.46 -4.85
CA ARG A 153 14.98 3.73 -5.78
C ARG A 153 13.80 2.82 -5.44
N ILE A 154 12.61 3.39 -5.47
CA ILE A 154 11.33 2.71 -5.26
C ILE A 154 10.57 2.71 -6.58
N ASP A 155 10.22 1.54 -7.08
CA ASP A 155 9.34 1.35 -8.23
C ASP A 155 8.09 0.58 -7.76
N PRO A 156 6.89 1.17 -7.76
CA PRO A 156 5.67 0.43 -7.47
C PRO A 156 5.46 -0.70 -8.46
N VAL A 157 5.01 -1.84 -7.95
CA VAL A 157 4.60 -2.94 -8.82
C VAL A 157 3.18 -2.68 -9.29
N ASN A 158 3.03 -2.56 -10.59
CA ASN A 158 1.72 -2.51 -11.25
C ASN A 158 1.60 -3.71 -12.20
N GLY A 159 0.38 -4.19 -12.42
CA GLY A 159 0.11 -5.32 -13.31
C GLY A 159 0.50 -5.09 -14.77
N SER A 160 0.87 -3.85 -15.14
CA SER A 160 1.24 -3.49 -16.50
C SER A 160 2.67 -3.90 -16.88
N ASN A 161 3.50 -4.31 -15.91
CA ASN A 161 4.88 -4.74 -16.17
C ASN A 161 5.01 -6.25 -15.86
N PRO A 162 4.93 -7.12 -16.88
CA PRO A 162 4.95 -8.57 -16.70
C PRO A 162 6.25 -9.08 -16.10
N ASP A 163 7.38 -8.43 -16.36
CA ASP A 163 8.68 -8.85 -15.80
C ASP A 163 8.75 -8.57 -14.30
N GLN A 164 8.20 -7.46 -13.82
CA GLN A 164 8.09 -7.19 -12.38
C GLN A 164 7.17 -8.20 -11.70
N VAL A 165 6.04 -8.53 -12.32
CA VAL A 165 5.11 -9.53 -11.76
C VAL A 165 5.76 -10.91 -11.68
N ARG A 166 6.45 -11.35 -12.73
CA ARG A 166 7.19 -12.63 -12.73
C ARG A 166 8.26 -12.66 -11.63
N ALA A 167 9.05 -11.60 -11.51
CA ALA A 167 10.10 -11.51 -10.51
C ALA A 167 9.53 -11.47 -9.08
N LEU A 168 8.40 -10.80 -8.84
CA LEU A 168 7.69 -10.82 -7.57
C LEU A 168 7.20 -12.24 -7.23
N VAL A 169 6.55 -12.92 -8.17
CA VAL A 169 6.07 -14.29 -7.99
C VAL A 169 7.23 -15.24 -7.67
N ALA A 170 8.36 -15.13 -8.38
CA ALA A 170 9.54 -15.94 -8.12
C ALA A 170 10.11 -15.69 -6.72
N GLN A 171 10.15 -14.43 -6.27
CA GLN A 171 10.61 -14.10 -4.91
C GLN A 171 9.67 -14.68 -3.84
N THR A 172 8.36 -14.58 -4.01
CA THR A 172 7.38 -15.07 -3.03
C THR A 172 7.34 -16.59 -2.99
N ALA A 173 7.47 -17.26 -4.13
CA ALA A 173 7.52 -18.74 -4.21
C ALA A 173 8.76 -19.31 -3.50
N SER A 174 9.89 -18.63 -3.51
CA SER A 174 11.13 -19.07 -2.84
C SER A 174 11.07 -18.97 -1.31
N VAL A 175 10.08 -18.26 -0.75
CA VAL A 175 9.91 -18.10 0.71
C VAL A 175 8.98 -19.17 1.31
N GLN A 176 8.11 -19.78 0.52
CA GLN A 176 7.10 -20.76 0.99
C GLN A 176 7.59 -22.18 1.34
N PRO A 177 8.69 -22.76 0.83
CA PRO A 177 9.06 -24.14 1.12
C PRO A 177 9.39 -24.44 2.59
N LEU A 178 9.71 -23.44 3.39
CA LEU A 178 10.11 -23.64 4.80
C LEU A 178 8.94 -23.84 5.77
N LEU A 179 7.71 -23.50 5.38
CA LEU A 179 6.53 -23.62 6.25
C LEU A 179 5.85 -25.01 6.18
N LEU A 180 6.16 -25.81 5.16
CA LEU A 180 5.57 -27.14 4.98
C LEU A 180 6.48 -28.28 5.53
N ALA A 181 7.72 -27.99 5.90
CA ALA A 181 8.68 -28.98 6.41
C ALA A 181 8.66 -29.13 7.95
N SER A 182 7.79 -28.40 8.67
CA SER A 182 7.70 -28.41 10.11
C SER A 182 6.35 -28.93 10.65
N ARG A 183 5.78 -29.94 9.96
CA ARG A 183 4.66 -30.73 10.51
C ARG A 183 5.02 -32.20 10.58
#